data_487dfba18dd4a8f9cdb54dcf2111b6d3
#
_entry.id   487dfba18dd4a8f9cdb54dcf2111b6d3
#
_cell.length_a   1.000
_cell.length_b   1.000
_cell.length_c   1.000
_cell.angle_alpha   90.00
_cell.angle_beta   90.00
_cell.angle_gamma   90.00
#
_symmetry.space_group_name_H-M   'P 1'
#
loop_
_entity.id
_entity.type
_entity.pdbx_description
1 polymer ?
#
loop_
_entity_poly.entity_id
_entity_poly.type
_entity_poly.pdbx_seq_one_letter_code
_entity_poly.pdbx_strand_id
1 'polypeptide(L)'
;MKSIDIDVTEPEDPLYSAEELYGLVPTDLKKPYDVREVISRIVDGSRLDEFKANYGTTLVTGFARIYGYPVGIVANNGILFSESAQKGAHFVELCAQRRIPLLFLQNISGFMVGSKSEAGGIAKDGAKLVTAVSCVPVPKFTVIIGGSHGA
;
A
#
# COMPACT_ATOMS: atom_id res chain seq x y z
N MET A 1 25.70 7.16 14.90
CA MET A 1 24.42 7.00 14.18
C MET A 1 24.45 7.92 12.96
N LYS A 2 24.51 7.34 11.75
CA LYS A 2 24.47 8.15 10.54
C LYS A 2 23.07 8.77 10.41
N SER A 3 23.00 10.09 10.34
CA SER A 3 21.75 10.77 10.03
C SER A 3 21.27 10.32 8.64
N ILE A 4 20.04 9.85 8.55
CA ILE A 4 19.42 9.55 7.27
C ILE A 4 19.10 10.91 6.65
N ASP A 5 19.74 11.19 5.52
CA ASP A 5 19.47 12.41 4.76
C ASP A 5 18.13 12.22 4.05
N ILE A 6 17.07 12.72 4.67
CA ILE A 6 15.73 12.63 4.10
C ILE A 6 15.51 13.85 3.21
N ASP A 7 15.27 13.58 1.93
CA ASP A 7 14.90 14.62 0.96
C ASP A 7 13.49 15.14 1.26
N VAL A 8 13.41 16.31 1.88
CA VAL A 8 12.14 16.94 2.25
C VAL A 8 11.86 18.09 1.30
N THR A 9 10.67 18.05 0.66
CA THR A 9 10.20 19.13 -0.20
C THR A 9 9.21 20.02 0.54
N GLU A 10 8.82 21.15 -0.08
CA GLU A 10 7.75 21.99 0.44
C GLU A 10 6.45 21.17 0.51
N PRO A 11 5.77 21.18 1.66
CA PRO A 11 4.47 20.51 1.78
C PRO A 11 3.44 21.11 0.82
N GLU A 12 2.63 20.24 0.23
CA GLU A 12 1.51 20.65 -0.61
C GLU A 12 0.23 20.01 -0.10
N ASP A 13 -0.86 20.76 -0.09
CA ASP A 13 -2.15 20.18 0.23
C ASP A 13 -2.59 19.23 -0.87
N PRO A 14 -3.29 18.12 -0.53
CA PRO A 14 -3.96 17.31 -1.52
C PRO A 14 -4.95 18.13 -2.35
N LEU A 15 -5.15 17.75 -3.60
CA LEU A 15 -6.11 18.42 -4.49
C LEU A 15 -7.56 18.18 -4.09
N TYR A 16 -7.81 17.11 -3.34
CA TYR A 16 -9.13 16.71 -2.87
C TYR A 16 -9.21 16.83 -1.35
N SER A 17 -10.38 17.16 -0.83
CA SER A 17 -10.59 17.35 0.61
C SER A 17 -10.51 16.04 1.37
N ALA A 18 -9.78 16.04 2.50
CA ALA A 18 -9.72 14.91 3.41
C ALA A 18 -11.08 14.57 4.05
N GLU A 19 -11.99 15.53 4.14
CA GLU A 19 -13.33 15.30 4.66
C GLU A 19 -14.15 14.33 3.79
N GLU A 20 -13.82 14.24 2.50
CA GLU A 20 -14.47 13.31 1.57
C GLU A 20 -14.17 11.84 1.90
N LEU A 21 -13.13 11.55 2.70
CA LEU A 21 -12.77 10.20 3.11
C LEU A 21 -13.91 9.46 3.80
N TYR A 22 -14.75 10.16 4.54
CA TYR A 22 -15.89 9.57 5.23
C TYR A 22 -16.92 8.95 4.29
N GLY A 23 -17.01 9.44 3.06
CA GLY A 23 -17.96 8.92 2.06
C GLY A 23 -17.35 7.95 1.05
N LEU A 24 -16.03 7.83 1.00
CA LEU A 24 -15.34 7.02 -0.01
C LEU A 24 -15.30 5.53 0.32
N VAL A 25 -15.07 5.19 1.58
CA VAL A 25 -15.02 3.79 2.02
C VAL A 25 -16.44 3.34 2.30
N PRO A 26 -17.00 2.40 1.49
CA PRO A 26 -18.37 1.98 1.67
C PRO A 26 -18.57 1.27 3.00
N THR A 27 -19.73 1.50 3.65
CA THR A 27 -20.15 0.73 4.80
C THR A 27 -20.50 -0.71 4.42
N ASP A 28 -20.86 -0.93 3.15
CA ASP A 28 -21.07 -2.26 2.59
C ASP A 28 -19.78 -2.78 1.99
N LEU A 29 -19.21 -3.84 2.61
CA LEU A 29 -17.96 -4.47 2.17
C LEU A 29 -18.04 -5.07 0.75
N LYS A 30 -19.22 -5.20 0.18
CA LYS A 30 -19.41 -5.72 -1.18
C LYS A 30 -19.29 -4.66 -2.27
N LYS A 31 -19.33 -3.38 -1.92
CA LYS A 31 -19.18 -2.31 -2.89
C LYS A 31 -17.70 -2.07 -3.20
N PRO A 32 -17.28 -2.22 -4.46
CA PRO A 32 -15.90 -1.92 -4.82
C PRO A 32 -15.63 -0.41 -4.75
N TYR A 33 -14.44 -0.04 -4.36
CA TYR A 33 -13.93 1.31 -4.48
C TYR A 33 -12.46 1.25 -4.85
N ASP A 34 -11.93 2.30 -5.47
CA ASP A 34 -10.52 2.38 -5.80
C ASP A 34 -9.77 3.08 -4.66
N VAL A 35 -8.82 2.38 -4.05
CA VAL A 35 -8.02 2.93 -2.95
C VAL A 35 -7.21 4.16 -3.37
N ARG A 36 -6.98 4.36 -4.66
CA ARG A 36 -6.33 5.57 -5.18
C ARG A 36 -7.11 6.83 -4.83
N GLU A 37 -8.42 6.73 -4.70
CA GLU A 37 -9.26 7.85 -4.24
C GLU A 37 -8.93 8.24 -2.79
N VAL A 38 -8.68 7.26 -1.93
CA VAL A 38 -8.23 7.52 -0.55
C VAL A 38 -6.84 8.15 -0.57
N ILE A 39 -5.92 7.58 -1.33
CA ILE A 39 -4.54 8.08 -1.43
C ILE A 39 -4.52 9.54 -1.91
N SER A 40 -5.34 9.88 -2.90
CA SER A 40 -5.38 11.23 -3.47
C SER A 40 -5.79 12.31 -2.47
N ARG A 41 -6.40 11.92 -1.35
CA ARG A 41 -6.83 12.84 -0.29
C ARG A 41 -5.86 12.91 0.88
N ILE A 42 -4.76 12.17 0.81
CA ILE A 42 -3.75 12.10 1.86
C ILE A 42 -2.41 12.68 1.40
N VAL A 43 -2.01 12.40 0.17
CA VAL A 43 -0.67 12.72 -0.31
C VAL A 43 -0.57 14.13 -0.90
N ASP A 44 0.62 14.70 -0.82
CA ASP A 44 0.92 16.03 -1.34
C ASP A 44 0.58 16.14 -2.82
N GLY A 45 -0.20 17.16 -3.17
CA GLY A 45 -0.62 17.44 -4.55
C GLY A 45 -1.40 16.30 -5.20
N SER A 46 -1.90 15.34 -4.42
CA SER A 46 -2.59 14.12 -4.90
C SER A 46 -1.77 13.31 -5.92
N ARG A 47 -0.44 13.41 -5.82
CA ARG A 47 0.48 12.73 -6.74
C ARG A 47 0.94 11.40 -6.18
N LEU A 48 0.74 10.34 -6.96
CA LEU A 48 1.24 8.99 -6.69
C LEU A 48 1.99 8.48 -7.91
N ASP A 49 3.27 8.16 -7.73
CA ASP A 49 4.08 7.52 -8.76
C ASP A 49 3.99 6.00 -8.56
N GLU A 50 3.10 5.35 -9.32
CA GLU A 50 2.79 3.94 -9.14
C GLU A 50 3.89 3.02 -9.65
N PHE A 51 4.18 2.01 -8.87
CA PHE A 51 5.06 0.90 -9.21
C PHE A 51 4.24 -0.25 -9.75
N LYS A 52 4.51 -0.68 -10.98
CA LYS A 52 3.81 -1.78 -11.67
C LYS A 52 2.28 -1.65 -11.63
N ALA A 53 1.77 -0.50 -12.07
CA ALA A 53 0.33 -0.18 -12.00
C ALA A 53 -0.58 -1.22 -12.67
N ASN A 54 -0.09 -1.88 -13.72
CA ASN A 54 -0.86 -2.85 -14.51
C ASN A 54 -0.62 -4.32 -14.13
N TYR A 55 0.17 -4.57 -13.09
CA TYR A 55 0.46 -5.90 -12.56
C TYR A 55 0.01 -6.00 -11.12
N GLY A 56 -0.57 -7.13 -10.72
CA GLY A 56 -1.06 -7.33 -9.36
C GLY A 56 -2.00 -6.20 -8.93
N THR A 57 -3.00 -5.88 -9.73
CA THR A 57 -3.82 -4.66 -9.62
C THR A 57 -4.65 -4.55 -8.34
N THR A 58 -4.77 -5.64 -7.58
CA THR A 58 -5.46 -5.62 -6.28
C THR A 58 -4.57 -5.12 -5.14
N LEU A 59 -3.33 -4.76 -5.44
CA LEU A 59 -2.43 -4.06 -4.54
C LEU A 59 -1.89 -2.84 -5.26
N VAL A 60 -2.10 -1.66 -4.71
CA VAL A 60 -1.54 -0.41 -5.23
C VAL A 60 -0.26 -0.12 -4.46
N THR A 61 0.83 0.06 -5.18
CA THR A 61 2.13 0.42 -4.64
C THR A 61 2.66 1.63 -5.37
N GLY A 62 3.26 2.56 -4.64
CA GLY A 62 3.78 3.75 -5.30
C GLY A 62 4.50 4.69 -4.33
N PHE A 63 5.24 5.63 -4.92
CA PHE A 63 5.95 6.66 -4.19
C PHE A 63 5.11 7.93 -4.17
N ALA A 64 5.06 8.57 -3.01
CA ALA A 64 4.35 9.82 -2.82
C ALA A 64 5.07 10.67 -1.79
N ARG A 65 4.51 11.83 -1.44
CA ARG A 65 4.99 12.66 -0.35
C ARG A 65 3.83 13.02 0.57
N ILE A 66 4.13 13.09 1.86
CA ILE A 66 3.17 13.54 2.89
C ILE A 66 3.90 14.62 3.71
N TYR A 67 3.36 15.83 3.74
CA TYR A 67 4.01 16.99 4.35
C TYR A 67 5.44 17.20 3.86
N GLY A 68 5.69 16.94 2.58
CA GLY A 68 7.00 17.07 1.95
C GLY A 68 7.94 15.88 2.16
N TYR A 69 7.61 14.92 3.03
CA TYR A 69 8.43 13.73 3.28
C TYR A 69 8.13 12.62 2.30
N PRO A 70 9.15 11.97 1.72
CA PRO A 70 8.92 10.84 0.84
C PRO A 70 8.34 9.64 1.60
N VAL A 71 7.42 8.95 0.97
CA VAL A 71 6.77 7.77 1.53
C VAL A 71 6.48 6.74 0.44
N GLY A 72 6.65 5.47 0.77
CA GLY A 72 6.20 4.36 -0.07
C GLY A 72 4.84 3.90 0.42
N ILE A 73 3.86 3.89 -0.47
CA ILE A 73 2.49 3.50 -0.13
C ILE A 73 2.21 2.10 -0.65
N VAL A 74 1.69 1.25 0.24
CA VAL A 74 1.20 -0.09 -0.07
C VAL A 74 -0.25 -0.15 0.38
N ALA A 75 -1.16 -0.28 -0.56
CA ALA A 75 -2.59 -0.20 -0.28
C ALA A 75 -3.37 -1.35 -0.92
N ASN A 76 -4.25 -1.96 -0.15
CA ASN A 76 -5.15 -2.98 -0.68
C ASN A 76 -6.20 -2.34 -1.59
N ASN A 77 -6.41 -2.95 -2.76
CA ASN A 77 -7.41 -2.53 -3.73
C ASN A 77 -8.22 -3.74 -4.21
N GLY A 78 -8.62 -4.57 -3.26
CA GLY A 78 -9.35 -5.79 -3.49
C GLY A 78 -8.72 -7.00 -2.80
N ILE A 79 -9.04 -8.19 -3.31
CA ILE A 79 -8.54 -9.46 -2.78
C ILE A 79 -7.07 -9.64 -3.14
N LEU A 80 -6.27 -10.14 -2.19
CA LEU A 80 -4.85 -10.36 -2.41
C LEU A 80 -4.62 -11.68 -3.18
N PHE A 81 -4.02 -11.55 -4.35
CA PHE A 81 -3.57 -12.67 -5.18
C PHE A 81 -2.05 -12.83 -5.08
N SER A 82 -1.53 -13.96 -5.60
CA SER A 82 -0.09 -14.24 -5.69
C SER A 82 0.70 -13.09 -6.34
N GLU A 83 0.22 -12.59 -7.46
CA GLU A 83 0.84 -11.48 -8.20
C GLU A 83 0.90 -10.21 -7.35
N SER A 84 -0.17 -9.92 -6.61
CA SER A 84 -0.23 -8.77 -5.71
C SER A 84 0.79 -8.88 -4.59
N ALA A 85 0.93 -10.06 -4.00
CA ALA A 85 1.91 -10.32 -2.95
C ALA A 85 3.35 -10.21 -3.47
N GLN A 86 3.64 -10.71 -4.66
CA GLN A 86 4.95 -10.57 -5.31
C GLN A 86 5.31 -9.10 -5.55
N LYS A 87 4.36 -8.35 -6.10
CA LYS A 87 4.50 -6.91 -6.32
C LYS A 87 4.80 -6.18 -5.01
N GLY A 88 4.04 -6.49 -3.95
CA GLY A 88 4.24 -5.89 -2.64
C GLY A 88 5.61 -6.18 -2.06
N ALA A 89 6.07 -7.42 -2.11
CA ALA A 89 7.40 -7.80 -1.63
C ALA A 89 8.51 -7.05 -2.37
N HIS A 90 8.42 -6.98 -3.69
CA HIS A 90 9.39 -6.25 -4.51
C HIS A 90 9.41 -4.75 -4.18
N PHE A 91 8.23 -4.14 -4.05
CA PHE A 91 8.12 -2.73 -3.73
C PHE A 91 8.66 -2.40 -2.34
N VAL A 92 8.36 -3.22 -1.34
CA VAL A 92 8.87 -3.04 0.03
C VAL A 92 10.41 -3.09 0.06
N GLU A 93 11.01 -4.04 -0.66
CA GLU A 93 12.47 -4.13 -0.78
C GLU A 93 13.06 -2.90 -1.48
N LEU A 94 12.39 -2.39 -2.51
CA LEU A 94 12.81 -1.19 -3.22
C LEU A 94 12.79 0.04 -2.30
N CYS A 95 11.76 0.18 -1.47
CA CYS A 95 11.69 1.24 -0.46
C CYS A 95 12.83 1.13 0.56
N ALA A 96 13.15 -0.10 0.98
CA ALA A 96 14.26 -0.35 1.89
C ALA A 96 15.59 0.10 1.28
N GLN A 97 15.83 -0.21 0.01
CA GLN A 97 17.05 0.20 -0.70
C GLN A 97 17.16 1.72 -0.80
N ARG A 98 16.05 2.40 -0.98
CA ARG A 98 15.98 3.86 -1.07
C ARG A 98 15.84 4.54 0.28
N ARG A 99 15.74 3.78 1.37
CA ARG A 99 15.53 4.27 2.73
C ARG A 99 14.29 5.16 2.86
N ILE A 100 13.20 4.74 2.21
CA ILE A 100 11.92 5.44 2.22
C ILE A 100 10.98 4.75 3.21
N PRO A 101 10.38 5.48 4.16
CA PRO A 101 9.38 4.92 5.07
C PRO A 101 8.17 4.37 4.33
N LEU A 102 7.51 3.38 4.92
CA LEU A 102 6.35 2.71 4.35
C LEU A 102 5.07 3.10 5.07
N LEU A 103 4.03 3.37 4.31
CA LEU A 103 2.67 3.54 4.79
C LEU A 103 1.79 2.45 4.18
N PHE A 104 1.21 1.61 5.04
CA PHE A 104 0.26 0.58 4.64
C PHE A 104 -1.16 1.06 4.86
N LEU A 105 -1.97 1.06 3.81
CA LEU A 105 -3.39 1.33 3.89
C LEU A 105 -4.12 -0.01 3.76
N GLN A 106 -4.66 -0.49 4.87
CA GLN A 106 -5.15 -1.84 4.98
C GLN A 106 -6.68 -1.90 4.92
N ASN A 107 -7.18 -2.67 3.96
CA ASN A 107 -8.58 -3.07 3.87
C ASN A 107 -8.61 -4.52 3.37
N ILE A 108 -8.35 -5.46 4.29
CA ILE A 108 -8.22 -6.87 3.94
C ILE A 108 -9.53 -7.59 4.23
N SER A 109 -10.16 -8.10 3.16
CA SER A 109 -11.34 -8.98 3.25
C SER A 109 -10.98 -10.47 3.18
N GLY A 110 -9.71 -10.82 3.05
CA GLY A 110 -9.20 -12.18 3.01
C GLY A 110 -8.41 -12.50 1.75
N PHE A 111 -7.92 -13.74 1.67
CA PHE A 111 -7.26 -14.26 0.49
C PHE A 111 -8.26 -15.07 -0.33
N MET A 112 -8.23 -14.92 -1.67
CA MET A 112 -8.98 -15.81 -2.53
C MET A 112 -8.14 -17.04 -2.86
N VAL A 113 -8.68 -18.20 -2.55
CA VAL A 113 -8.09 -19.49 -2.87
C VAL A 113 -8.94 -20.17 -3.95
N GLY A 114 -8.50 -20.09 -5.20
CA GLY A 114 -9.25 -20.65 -6.31
C GLY A 114 -8.99 -22.15 -6.51
N SER A 115 -7.80 -22.52 -6.97
CA SER A 115 -7.37 -23.89 -7.18
C SER A 115 -6.26 -24.28 -6.22
N LYS A 116 -5.94 -25.57 -6.13
CA LYS A 116 -4.83 -26.06 -5.29
C LYS A 116 -3.48 -25.44 -5.69
N SER A 117 -3.26 -25.21 -6.97
CA SER A 117 -2.04 -24.56 -7.47
C SER A 117 -2.00 -23.09 -7.08
N GLU A 118 -3.13 -22.41 -7.16
CA GLU A 118 -3.25 -21.01 -6.73
C GLU A 118 -3.06 -20.89 -5.22
N ALA A 119 -3.65 -21.77 -4.43
CA ALA A 119 -3.46 -21.81 -2.99
C ALA A 119 -1.99 -21.95 -2.59
N GLY A 120 -1.24 -22.83 -3.24
CA GLY A 120 0.20 -22.99 -3.02
C GLY A 120 0.98 -21.74 -3.39
N GLY A 121 0.62 -21.11 -4.51
CA GLY A 121 1.24 -19.87 -4.98
C GLY A 121 1.02 -18.71 -4.01
N ILE A 122 -0.20 -18.50 -3.56
CA ILE A 122 -0.50 -17.39 -2.63
C ILE A 122 0.15 -17.60 -1.27
N ALA A 123 0.23 -18.82 -0.77
CA ALA A 123 0.91 -19.10 0.50
C ALA A 123 2.40 -18.78 0.41
N LYS A 124 3.06 -19.19 -0.67
CA LYS A 124 4.48 -18.90 -0.92
C LYS A 124 4.74 -17.40 -1.07
N ASP A 125 3.96 -16.74 -1.90
CA ASP A 125 4.16 -15.32 -2.19
C ASP A 125 3.72 -14.43 -1.03
N GLY A 126 2.69 -14.81 -0.31
CA GLY A 126 2.30 -14.17 0.93
C GLY A 126 3.39 -14.26 1.99
N ALA A 127 4.05 -15.41 2.12
CA ALA A 127 5.19 -15.58 3.02
C ALA A 127 6.37 -14.69 2.64
N LYS A 128 6.65 -14.53 1.34
CA LYS A 128 7.68 -13.60 0.85
C LYS A 128 7.37 -12.16 1.22
N LEU A 129 6.11 -11.73 1.07
CA LEU A 129 5.68 -10.40 1.45
C LEU A 129 5.86 -10.17 2.95
N VAL A 130 5.41 -11.09 3.79
CA VAL A 130 5.57 -11.00 5.24
C VAL A 130 7.05 -10.92 5.62
N THR A 131 7.90 -11.73 5.02
CA THR A 131 9.34 -11.70 5.25
C THR A 131 9.94 -10.35 4.85
N ALA A 132 9.59 -9.83 3.68
CA ALA A 132 10.07 -8.53 3.22
C ALA A 132 9.66 -7.42 4.20
N VAL A 133 8.40 -7.36 4.58
CA VAL A 133 7.89 -6.36 5.52
C VAL A 133 8.59 -6.46 6.88
N SER A 134 8.84 -7.67 7.37
CA SER A 134 9.47 -7.90 8.67
C SER A 134 10.95 -7.52 8.69
N CYS A 135 11.65 -7.69 7.57
CA CYS A 135 13.11 -7.54 7.50
C CYS A 135 13.58 -6.16 7.06
N VAL A 136 12.72 -5.32 6.47
CA VAL A 136 13.18 -4.00 5.99
C VAL A 136 13.40 -3.04 7.17
N PRO A 137 14.53 -2.31 7.17
CA PRO A 137 14.92 -1.45 8.30
C PRO A 137 14.38 -0.02 8.18
N VAL A 138 13.24 0.18 7.56
CA VAL A 138 12.61 1.50 7.43
C VAL A 138 11.40 1.62 8.38
N PRO A 139 11.03 2.83 8.82
CA PRO A 139 9.80 3.03 9.57
C PRO A 139 8.58 2.56 8.80
N LYS A 140 7.64 1.92 9.49
CA LYS A 140 6.43 1.37 8.92
C LYS A 140 5.23 1.85 9.72
N PHE A 141 4.21 2.32 9.01
CA PHE A 141 2.96 2.77 9.61
C PHE A 141 1.81 2.04 8.92
N THR A 142 0.82 1.63 9.70
CA THR A 142 -0.37 0.96 9.15
C THR A 142 -1.61 1.74 9.55
N VAL A 143 -2.45 2.05 8.57
CA VAL A 143 -3.76 2.66 8.76
C VAL A 143 -4.81 1.69 8.23
N ILE A 144 -5.76 1.32 9.08
CA ILE A 144 -6.89 0.48 8.69
C ILE A 144 -8.00 1.38 8.18
N ILE A 145 -8.35 1.24 6.91
CA ILE A 145 -9.36 2.07 6.23
C ILE A 145 -10.66 1.32 5.96
N GLY A 146 -10.75 0.07 6.34
CA GLY A 146 -11.91 -0.78 6.13
C GLY A 146 -11.83 -1.99 7.03
N GLY A 147 -12.02 -3.20 6.47
CA GLY A 147 -11.89 -4.44 7.21
C GLY A 147 -10.45 -4.89 7.40
N SER A 148 -10.18 -5.56 8.50
CA SER A 148 -8.94 -6.29 8.72
C SER A 148 -9.30 -7.65 9.30
N HIS A 149 -9.56 -8.61 8.44
CA HIS A 149 -10.01 -9.95 8.79
C HIS A 149 -8.90 -10.96 8.55
N GLY A 150 -8.04 -11.10 9.50
CA GLY A 150 -7.19 -12.23 9.84
C GLY A 150 -6.42 -12.99 8.75
N ALA A 151 -6.06 -12.39 7.68
CA ALA A 151 -5.22 -13.10 6.72
C ALA A 151 -3.95 -12.34 6.36
#